data_e3745bd49f977f7f6e2577738c68b2f9
#
_entry.id   e3745bd49f977f7f6e2577738c68b2f9
#
_cell.length_a   1.000
_cell.length_b   1.000
_cell.length_c   1.000
_cell.angle_alpha   90.00
_cell.angle_beta   90.00
_cell.angle_gamma   90.00
#
_symmetry.space_group_name_H-M   'P 1'
#
loop_
_entity.id
_entity.type
_entity.pdbx_description
1 polymer ?
#
loop_
_entity_poly.entity_id
_entity_poly.type
_entity_poly.pdbx_seq_one_letter_code
_entity_poly.pdbx_strand_id
1 'polypeptide(L)'
;ITGNTPYPKSGMIAYVSGTIVARHLTERLKGKPLAELPPELPTNICYSFVDSEEAIWVSANYSWDEAEKRIKAQSQVDNQRSKANGEAAIGWALGLWNDMFGPA
;
A
#
# COMPACT_ATOMS: atom_id res chain seq x y z
N ILE A 1 8.75 3.53 -8.71
CA ILE A 1 7.88 4.71 -8.62
C ILE A 1 8.49 5.76 -9.50
N THR A 2 7.77 6.16 -10.50
CA THR A 2 8.32 6.95 -11.57
C THR A 2 7.56 8.26 -11.77
N GLY A 3 8.29 9.31 -12.08
CA GLY A 3 7.75 10.53 -12.60
C GLY A 3 6.72 11.22 -11.71
N ASN A 4 5.58 11.50 -12.28
CA ASN A 4 4.56 12.35 -11.68
C ASN A 4 3.53 11.62 -10.81
N THR A 5 3.86 10.45 -10.27
CA THR A 5 2.95 9.76 -9.36
C THR A 5 3.09 10.34 -7.94
N PRO A 6 1.98 10.49 -7.21
CA PRO A 6 2.00 11.02 -5.85
C PRO A 6 2.37 9.96 -4.80
N TYR A 7 2.95 8.85 -5.22
CA TYR A 7 3.29 7.76 -4.31
C TYR A 7 4.53 8.09 -3.49
N PRO A 8 4.49 7.89 -2.17
CA PRO A 8 5.69 8.00 -1.36
C PRO A 8 6.64 6.84 -1.65
N LYS A 9 7.91 7.02 -1.35
CA LYS A 9 8.91 5.95 -1.40
C LYS A 9 8.80 5.16 -0.10
N SER A 10 7.90 4.19 -0.05
CA SER A 10 7.64 3.40 1.14
C SER A 10 7.66 1.90 0.84
N GLY A 11 7.96 1.11 1.86
CA GLY A 11 7.93 -0.35 1.76
C GLY A 11 6.53 -0.86 1.44
N MET A 12 5.50 -0.21 1.99
CA MET A 12 4.09 -0.58 1.71
C MET A 12 3.72 -0.39 0.25
N ILE A 13 4.09 0.74 -0.35
CA ILE A 13 3.86 0.99 -1.78
C ILE A 13 4.60 -0.06 -2.62
N ALA A 14 5.84 -0.37 -2.27
CA ALA A 14 6.62 -1.38 -2.98
C ALA A 14 5.96 -2.76 -2.90
N TYR A 15 5.55 -3.17 -1.70
CA TYR A 15 4.88 -4.45 -1.46
C TYR A 15 3.55 -4.55 -2.23
N VAL A 16 2.67 -3.57 -2.09
CA VAL A 16 1.35 -3.60 -2.72
C VAL A 16 1.47 -3.51 -4.24
N SER A 17 2.34 -2.66 -4.75
CA SER A 17 2.59 -2.55 -6.20
C SER A 17 3.13 -3.85 -6.77
N GLY A 18 4.07 -4.49 -6.09
CA GLY A 18 4.59 -5.80 -6.49
C GLY A 18 3.52 -6.88 -6.53
N THR A 19 2.63 -6.90 -5.54
CA THR A 19 1.49 -7.84 -5.49
C THR A 19 0.52 -7.61 -6.65
N ILE A 20 0.20 -6.35 -6.96
CA ILE A 20 -0.66 -6.01 -8.10
C ILE A 20 -0.04 -6.49 -9.41
N VAL A 21 1.24 -6.19 -9.62
CA VAL A 21 1.97 -6.63 -10.83
C VAL A 21 1.98 -8.13 -10.95
N ALA A 22 2.27 -8.85 -9.88
CA ALA A 22 2.29 -10.32 -9.88
C ALA A 22 0.93 -10.91 -10.28
N ARG A 23 -0.17 -10.37 -9.74
CA ARG A 23 -1.52 -10.81 -10.13
C ARG A 23 -1.80 -10.56 -11.61
N HIS A 24 -1.48 -9.36 -12.10
CA HIS A 24 -1.70 -9.02 -13.50
C HIS A 24 -0.87 -9.90 -14.44
N LEU A 25 0.38 -10.15 -14.11
CA LEU A 25 1.23 -11.06 -14.89
C LEU A 25 0.68 -12.47 -14.91
N THR A 26 0.22 -12.97 -13.77
CA THR A 26 -0.39 -14.30 -13.67
C THR A 26 -1.61 -14.42 -14.58
N GLU A 27 -2.50 -13.44 -14.56
CA GLU A 27 -3.68 -13.45 -15.42
C GLU A 27 -3.30 -13.36 -16.92
N ARG A 28 -2.30 -12.57 -17.26
CA ARG A 28 -1.81 -12.51 -18.63
C ARG A 28 -1.20 -13.80 -19.11
N LEU A 29 -0.46 -14.48 -18.25
CA LEU A 29 0.09 -15.81 -18.57
C LEU A 29 -0.99 -16.86 -18.77
N LYS A 30 -2.17 -16.68 -18.17
CA LYS A 30 -3.36 -17.50 -18.42
C LYS A 30 -4.11 -17.13 -19.69
N GLY A 31 -3.64 -16.13 -20.42
CA GLY A 31 -4.21 -15.72 -21.70
C GLY A 31 -5.17 -14.52 -21.65
N LYS A 32 -5.38 -13.89 -20.48
CA LYS A 32 -6.20 -12.68 -20.41
C LYS A 32 -5.46 -11.50 -21.02
N PRO A 33 -6.05 -10.77 -21.96
CA PRO A 33 -5.47 -9.53 -22.48
C PRO A 33 -5.47 -8.43 -21.38
N LEU A 34 -4.50 -7.53 -21.47
CA LEU A 34 -4.35 -6.44 -20.50
C LEU A 34 -5.62 -5.57 -20.38
N ALA A 35 -6.34 -5.38 -21.50
CA ALA A 35 -7.55 -4.57 -21.51
C ALA A 35 -8.70 -5.16 -20.66
N GLU A 36 -8.68 -6.45 -20.38
CA GLU A 36 -9.67 -7.13 -19.54
C GLU A 36 -9.32 -7.13 -18.06
N LEU A 37 -8.12 -6.71 -17.70
CA LEU A 37 -7.68 -6.65 -16.31
C LEU A 37 -8.13 -5.31 -15.69
N PRO A 38 -8.81 -5.35 -14.53
CA PRO A 38 -9.22 -4.11 -13.89
C PRO A 38 -8.00 -3.30 -13.47
N PRO A 39 -8.01 -1.98 -13.66
CA PRO A 39 -6.95 -1.13 -13.13
C PRO A 39 -6.97 -1.17 -11.61
N GLU A 40 -5.80 -1.31 -11.01
CA GLU A 40 -5.63 -1.31 -9.56
C GLU A 40 -4.57 -0.29 -9.18
N LEU A 41 -4.84 0.48 -8.15
CA LEU A 41 -3.88 1.42 -7.58
C LEU A 41 -3.50 0.96 -6.17
N PRO A 42 -2.24 1.12 -5.77
CA PRO A 42 -1.82 0.73 -4.43
C PRO A 42 -2.44 1.64 -3.37
N THR A 43 -2.46 1.16 -2.14
CA THR A 43 -2.73 1.97 -0.95
C THR A 43 -1.46 2.08 -0.14
N ASN A 44 -1.39 3.07 0.74
CA ASN A 44 -0.24 3.24 1.62
C ASN A 44 -0.67 3.47 3.05
N ILE A 45 0.06 2.90 3.98
CA ILE A 45 0.02 3.27 5.38
C ILE A 45 1.45 3.24 5.93
N CYS A 46 1.78 4.25 6.70
CA CYS A 46 3.05 4.35 7.42
C CYS A 46 2.77 4.54 8.90
N TYR A 47 3.32 3.67 9.71
CA TYR A 47 3.28 3.80 11.16
C TYR A 47 4.58 4.41 11.65
N SER A 48 4.49 5.28 12.64
CA SER A 48 5.65 5.89 13.30
C SER A 48 5.53 5.71 14.80
N PHE A 49 6.42 4.91 15.37
CA PHE A 49 6.50 4.78 16.82
C PHE A 49 7.08 6.06 17.43
N VAL A 50 6.41 6.55 18.45
CA VAL A 50 6.85 7.72 19.20
C VAL A 50 7.54 7.33 20.52
N ASP A 51 7.34 6.07 20.92
CA ASP A 51 8.08 5.40 21.99
C ASP A 51 8.01 3.88 21.75
N SER A 52 8.31 3.06 22.77
CA SER A 52 8.33 1.60 22.63
C SER A 52 6.95 0.96 22.43
N GLU A 53 5.87 1.66 22.73
CA GLU A 53 4.52 1.08 22.75
C GLU A 53 3.51 1.85 21.90
N GLU A 54 3.68 3.16 21.76
CA GLU A 54 2.69 4.02 21.13
C GLU A 54 3.13 4.50 19.76
N ALA A 55 2.19 4.54 18.82
CA ALA A 55 2.46 4.99 17.46
C ALA A 55 1.38 5.96 16.97
N ILE A 56 1.75 6.65 15.91
CA ILE A 56 0.86 7.42 15.03
C ILE A 56 0.90 6.80 13.64
N TRP A 57 -0.01 7.17 12.77
CA TRP A 57 0.04 6.71 11.38
C TRP A 57 -0.41 7.78 10.39
N VAL A 58 0.05 7.62 9.17
CA VAL A 58 -0.45 8.34 8.00
C VAL A 58 -0.79 7.33 6.92
N SER A 59 -1.92 7.51 6.27
CA SER A 59 -2.34 6.66 5.17
C SER A 59 -2.73 7.48 3.95
N ALA A 60 -2.75 6.84 2.80
CA ALA A 60 -3.21 7.43 1.56
C ALA A 60 -3.90 6.40 0.68
N ASN A 61 -5.01 6.81 0.09
CA ASN A 61 -5.66 6.10 -1.00
C ASN A 61 -5.44 6.89 -2.29
N TYR A 62 -5.41 6.19 -3.41
CA TYR A 62 -5.12 6.78 -4.70
C TYR A 62 -6.25 6.49 -5.67
N SER A 63 -6.56 7.46 -6.51
CA SER A 63 -7.57 7.34 -7.54
C SER A 63 -7.11 8.02 -8.82
N TRP A 64 -7.60 7.52 -9.95
CA TRP A 64 -7.37 8.14 -11.24
C TRP A 64 -8.37 9.27 -11.46
N ASP A 65 -7.87 10.45 -11.81
CA ASP A 65 -8.70 11.58 -12.20
C ASP A 65 -8.70 11.69 -13.73
N GLU A 66 -9.81 11.35 -14.33
CA GLU A 66 -9.94 11.35 -15.78
C GLU A 66 -9.88 12.76 -16.38
N ALA A 67 -10.42 13.75 -15.68
CA ALA A 67 -10.42 15.14 -16.15
C ALA A 67 -9.01 15.73 -16.18
N GLU A 68 -8.22 15.46 -15.14
CA GLU A 68 -6.87 15.98 -15.02
C GLU A 68 -5.81 15.00 -15.56
N LYS A 69 -6.21 13.79 -15.97
CA LYS A 69 -5.30 12.74 -16.48
C LYS A 69 -4.14 12.46 -15.53
N ARG A 70 -4.45 12.35 -14.25
CA ARG A 70 -3.43 12.06 -13.22
C ARG A 70 -3.99 11.24 -12.07
N ILE A 71 -3.08 10.64 -11.31
CA ILE A 71 -3.41 9.96 -10.07
C ILE A 71 -3.47 11.01 -8.95
N LYS A 72 -4.56 11.00 -8.19
CA LYS A 72 -4.76 11.84 -7.01
C LYS A 72 -4.65 11.03 -5.74
N ALA A 73 -4.10 11.64 -4.70
CA ALA A 73 -3.99 11.06 -3.37
C ALA A 73 -5.03 11.68 -2.42
N GLN A 74 -5.65 10.82 -1.60
CA GLN A 74 -6.43 11.23 -0.45
C GLN A 74 -5.71 10.72 0.79
N SER A 75 -5.19 11.65 1.58
CA SER A 75 -4.41 11.32 2.77
C SER A 75 -5.23 11.46 4.04
N GLN A 76 -4.94 10.59 4.99
CA GLN A 76 -5.48 10.64 6.34
C GLN A 76 -4.33 10.49 7.33
N VAL A 77 -4.48 11.10 8.48
CA VAL A 77 -3.47 11.02 9.54
C VAL A 77 -4.15 10.83 10.89
N ASP A 78 -3.61 9.91 11.69
CA ASP A 78 -3.89 9.85 13.12
C ASP A 78 -2.62 10.27 13.85
N ASN A 79 -2.61 11.50 14.33
CA ASN A 79 -1.50 12.06 15.09
C ASN A 79 -1.73 11.96 16.61
N GLN A 80 -2.78 11.27 17.04
CA GLN A 80 -3.01 10.96 18.44
C GLN A 80 -2.28 9.66 18.76
N ARG A 81 -1.14 9.79 19.40
CA ARG A 81 -0.35 8.61 19.80
C ARG A 81 -1.18 7.68 20.67
N SER A 82 -1.11 6.40 20.41
CA SER A 82 -1.82 5.40 21.20
C SER A 82 -1.14 4.04 21.16
N LYS A 83 -1.38 3.24 22.21
CA LYS A 83 -0.96 1.83 22.25
C LYS A 83 -1.70 1.00 21.22
N ALA A 84 -2.96 1.32 20.95
CA ALA A 84 -3.75 0.65 19.92
C ALA A 84 -3.10 0.82 18.53
N ASN A 85 -2.58 2.00 18.23
CA ASN A 85 -1.82 2.22 17.00
C ASN A 85 -0.51 1.44 16.98
N GLY A 86 0.17 1.34 18.11
CA GLY A 86 1.38 0.54 18.26
C GLY A 86 1.12 -0.95 18.01
N GLU A 87 0.08 -1.49 18.60
CA GLU A 87 -0.33 -2.88 18.38
C GLU A 87 -0.73 -3.13 16.92
N ALA A 88 -1.45 -2.20 16.31
CA ALA A 88 -1.80 -2.27 14.89
C ALA A 88 -0.54 -2.27 14.00
N ALA A 89 0.46 -1.44 14.33
CA ALA A 89 1.73 -1.40 13.59
C ALA A 89 2.48 -2.73 13.66
N ILE A 90 2.55 -3.33 14.85
CA ILE A 90 3.20 -4.64 15.03
C ILE A 90 2.42 -5.73 14.29
N GLY A 91 1.09 -5.74 14.41
CA GLY A 91 0.25 -6.70 13.69
C GLY A 91 0.41 -6.60 12.18
N TRP A 92 0.48 -5.39 11.66
CA TRP A 92 0.75 -5.14 10.24
C TRP A 92 2.12 -5.69 9.82
N ALA A 93 3.16 -5.40 10.57
CA ALA A 93 4.51 -5.88 10.26
C ALA A 93 4.61 -7.42 10.30
N LEU A 94 4.01 -8.05 11.31
CA LEU A 94 3.96 -9.51 11.43
C LEU A 94 3.14 -10.14 10.31
N GLY A 95 2.05 -9.52 9.89
CA GLY A 95 1.24 -9.95 8.76
C GLY A 95 2.03 -9.96 7.46
N LEU A 96 2.76 -8.88 7.16
CA LEU A 96 3.63 -8.81 5.99
C LEU A 96 4.74 -9.85 6.03
N TRP A 97 5.37 -10.00 7.19
CA TRP A 97 6.44 -10.99 7.38
C TRP A 97 5.93 -12.40 7.12
N ASN A 98 4.77 -12.73 7.67
CA ASN A 98 4.17 -14.04 7.47
C ASN A 98 3.76 -14.28 6.01
N ASP A 99 3.26 -13.24 5.32
CA ASP A 99 2.90 -13.33 3.91
C ASP A 99 4.12 -13.59 3.01
N MET A 100 5.24 -12.91 3.29
CA MET A 100 6.46 -13.06 2.49
C MET A 100 7.28 -14.31 2.82
N PHE A 101 7.33 -14.71 4.07
CA PHE A 101 8.28 -15.72 4.56
C PHE A 101 7.62 -16.84 5.36
N GLY A 102 6.33 -16.78 5.61
CA GLY A 102 5.60 -17.83 6.31
C GLY A 102 5.44 -19.10 5.48
N PRO A 103 4.96 -20.20 6.09
CA PRO A 103 4.69 -21.44 5.35
C PRO A 103 3.61 -21.21 4.29
N ALA A 104 3.77 -21.90 3.20
CA ALA A 104 2.83 -21.87 2.06
C ALA A 104 1.50 -22.55 2.43
#